data_931afc15977b39faa72eb8a5badcd687
#
_entry.id   931afc15977b39faa72eb8a5badcd687
#
_cell.length_a   1.000
_cell.length_b   1.000
_cell.length_c   1.000
_cell.angle_alpha   90.00
_cell.angle_beta   90.00
_cell.angle_gamma   90.00
#
_symmetry.space_group_name_H-M   'P 1'
#
loop_
_entity.id
_entity.type
_entity.pdbx_description
1 polymer ?
#
loop_
_entity_poly.entity_id
_entity_poly.type
_entity_poly.pdbx_seq_one_letter_code
_entity_poly.pdbx_strand_id
1 'polypeptide(L)'
;MNKHIILFFIALIVITTPTYPFSSSSYLITNTAVKLFDYKKAYSHLPPYNENLNEIDLHNKLLTLTNLNLIDVAKKIAEQILETNMLNQEAWMVHLVSAKLKNSSEALDKLTLIIKQEEMPLINYVFFNSNGTIKSTQESARSIYEIVQSSLADPKSQDVDYNFILFLLTISNILDPEFYEGYYYSAQIHQFLKNFEQAELYYNMIPSTHNLHIESKKNIALNKSKLNKFTEGEIYLLELISQHPNEDSLLITLADLYRFQKKYDQAIKYYSDFINTKKNNLSERWRLFYLRGICYERSSQWVLAEIDFLESLKLKSDSPQVLNYLAYGWLEQNLHLDRALQMLQKAYAGNPNSYYILDSLAWAYYKNNNLDKAVQLMEEVISLAPGEAISLDHLGDIYFALNRKREASYLWKQAKDLAEPDENITESLEKKLEEYYAG
;
A
#
# COMPACT_ATOMS: atom_id res chain seq x y z
N MET A 1 -40.78 7.26 18.38
CA MET A 1 -40.65 8.56 17.72
C MET A 1 -39.54 9.35 18.38
N ASN A 2 -38.36 9.28 17.87
CA ASN A 2 -37.31 10.28 18.12
C ASN A 2 -36.34 10.20 16.92
N LYS A 3 -36.51 11.16 16.03
CA LYS A 3 -35.61 11.39 14.91
C LYS A 3 -34.35 12.05 15.47
N HIS A 4 -33.25 11.28 15.56
CA HIS A 4 -31.95 11.89 15.75
C HIS A 4 -31.52 12.52 14.42
N ILE A 5 -31.68 13.85 14.37
CA ILE A 5 -31.09 14.71 13.37
C ILE A 5 -29.58 14.66 13.61
N ILE A 6 -28.86 13.98 12.72
CA ILE A 6 -27.41 14.10 12.64
C ILE A 6 -27.16 15.49 12.05
N LEU A 7 -26.84 16.44 12.93
CA LEU A 7 -26.31 17.75 12.52
C LEU A 7 -24.92 17.51 11.93
N PHE A 8 -24.83 17.51 10.61
CA PHE A 8 -23.58 17.75 9.92
C PHE A 8 -23.07 19.13 10.37
N PHE A 9 -22.03 19.15 11.18
CA PHE A 9 -21.20 20.33 11.34
C PHE A 9 -20.52 20.59 9.99
N ILE A 10 -21.22 21.29 9.11
CA ILE A 10 -20.55 22.06 8.06
C ILE A 10 -19.81 23.15 8.83
N ALA A 11 -18.53 22.91 9.12
CA ALA A 11 -17.65 23.99 9.48
C ALA A 11 -17.72 24.98 8.32
N LEU A 12 -18.45 26.07 8.53
CA LEU A 12 -18.45 27.23 7.64
C LEU A 12 -17.02 27.79 7.71
N ILE A 13 -16.11 27.21 6.90
CA ILE A 13 -14.83 27.84 6.65
C ILE A 13 -15.21 29.12 5.90
N VAL A 14 -15.18 30.25 6.61
CA VAL A 14 -15.20 31.57 5.98
C VAL A 14 -13.93 31.63 5.15
N ILE A 15 -14.08 31.27 3.89
CA ILE A 15 -13.02 31.28 2.92
C ILE A 15 -12.88 32.74 2.48
N THR A 16 -12.00 33.47 3.15
CA THR A 16 -11.47 34.69 2.59
C THR A 16 -10.68 34.31 1.35
N THR A 17 -11.19 34.63 0.16
CA THR A 17 -10.45 34.46 -1.09
C THR A 17 -9.10 35.16 -0.94
N PRO A 18 -7.97 34.51 -1.21
CA PRO A 18 -6.68 35.15 -1.15
C PRO A 18 -6.66 36.30 -2.15
N THR A 19 -6.36 37.51 -1.67
CA THR A 19 -6.30 38.75 -2.47
C THR A 19 -4.95 38.94 -3.16
N TYR A 20 -4.13 37.91 -3.25
CA TYR A 20 -2.78 37.96 -3.84
C TYR A 20 -2.81 37.54 -5.31
N PRO A 21 -2.08 38.26 -6.19
CA PRO A 21 -1.91 37.83 -7.57
C PRO A 21 -1.26 36.42 -7.60
N PHE A 22 -1.75 35.57 -8.49
CA PHE A 22 -1.23 34.21 -8.66
C PHE A 22 0.24 34.28 -9.08
N SER A 23 1.13 33.81 -8.24
CA SER A 23 2.58 33.83 -8.45
C SER A 23 3.09 32.48 -8.93
N SER A 24 4.28 32.48 -9.53
CA SER A 24 4.96 31.22 -9.91
C SER A 24 5.16 30.27 -8.72
N SER A 25 5.31 30.82 -7.50
CA SER A 25 5.38 30.00 -6.27
C SER A 25 4.04 29.38 -5.93
N SER A 26 2.92 30.12 -6.06
CA SER A 26 1.57 29.58 -5.86
C SER A 26 1.26 28.46 -6.85
N TYR A 27 1.64 28.61 -8.12
CA TYR A 27 1.54 27.57 -9.15
C TYR A 27 2.29 26.30 -8.74
N LEU A 28 3.57 26.44 -8.36
CA LEU A 28 4.38 25.28 -7.95
C LEU A 28 3.81 24.60 -6.70
N ILE A 29 3.34 25.38 -5.72
CA ILE A 29 2.72 24.84 -4.50
C ILE A 29 1.44 24.09 -4.83
N THR A 30 0.55 24.68 -5.64
CA THR A 30 -0.70 24.02 -6.06
C THR A 30 -0.43 22.70 -6.79
N ASN A 31 0.43 22.73 -7.81
CA ASN A 31 0.76 21.56 -8.59
C ASN A 31 1.43 20.45 -7.75
N THR A 32 2.33 20.83 -6.84
CA THR A 32 2.95 19.88 -5.92
C THR A 32 1.96 19.32 -4.92
N ALA A 33 1.09 20.17 -4.35
CA ALA A 33 0.08 19.75 -3.38
C ALA A 33 -0.95 18.80 -4.00
N VAL A 34 -1.38 19.03 -5.24
CA VAL A 34 -2.27 18.11 -5.98
C VAL A 34 -1.57 16.76 -6.20
N LYS A 35 -0.30 16.77 -6.64
CA LYS A 35 0.49 15.53 -6.81
C LYS A 35 0.69 14.75 -5.52
N LEU A 36 0.70 15.44 -4.38
CA LEU A 36 0.81 14.84 -3.05
C LEU A 36 -0.56 14.61 -2.38
N PHE A 37 -1.66 14.82 -3.11
CA PHE A 37 -3.05 14.67 -2.64
C PHE A 37 -3.41 15.56 -1.43
N ASP A 38 -2.67 16.66 -1.23
CA ASP A 38 -2.96 17.67 -0.21
C ASP A 38 -3.86 18.78 -0.79
N TYR A 39 -5.12 18.42 -1.01
CA TYR A 39 -6.10 19.31 -1.64
C TYR A 39 -6.43 20.55 -0.79
N LYS A 40 -6.29 20.47 0.54
CA LYS A 40 -6.45 21.66 1.42
C LYS A 40 -5.36 22.69 1.16
N LYS A 41 -4.12 22.24 1.05
CA LYS A 41 -2.98 23.09 0.72
C LYS A 41 -3.08 23.60 -0.72
N ALA A 42 -3.46 22.74 -1.67
CA ALA A 42 -3.72 23.15 -3.05
C ALA A 42 -4.77 24.27 -3.10
N TYR A 43 -5.87 24.10 -2.40
CA TYR A 43 -6.96 25.09 -2.35
C TYR A 43 -6.52 26.47 -1.86
N SER A 44 -5.69 26.53 -0.82
CA SER A 44 -5.19 27.79 -0.27
C SER A 44 -4.28 28.58 -1.23
N HIS A 45 -3.83 27.95 -2.31
CA HIS A 45 -2.93 28.53 -3.31
C HIS A 45 -3.53 28.51 -4.72
N LEU A 46 -4.83 28.18 -4.87
CA LEU A 46 -5.49 28.22 -6.17
C LEU A 46 -5.56 29.65 -6.72
N PRO A 47 -5.43 29.81 -8.05
CA PRO A 47 -5.60 31.11 -8.69
C PRO A 47 -7.03 31.65 -8.50
N PRO A 48 -7.20 32.97 -8.50
CA PRO A 48 -8.53 33.63 -8.51
C PRO A 48 -9.40 33.08 -9.65
N TYR A 49 -10.73 33.15 -9.47
CA TYR A 49 -11.69 32.63 -10.44
C TYR A 49 -11.66 33.36 -11.80
N ASN A 50 -11.25 34.63 -11.82
CA ASN A 50 -11.35 35.51 -13.00
C ASN A 50 -10.06 35.62 -13.84
N GLU A 51 -9.04 34.78 -13.58
CA GLU A 51 -7.82 34.77 -14.38
C GLU A 51 -7.98 33.85 -15.59
N ASN A 52 -7.35 34.18 -16.72
CA ASN A 52 -7.17 33.30 -17.86
C ASN A 52 -6.21 32.17 -17.46
N LEU A 53 -6.78 31.04 -17.07
CA LEU A 53 -6.05 29.88 -16.59
C LEU A 53 -5.65 28.99 -17.79
N ASN A 54 -4.44 28.42 -17.72
CA ASN A 54 -4.05 27.38 -18.66
C ASN A 54 -4.75 26.04 -18.29
N GLU A 55 -4.62 25.07 -19.16
CA GLU A 55 -5.27 23.76 -19.04
C GLU A 55 -4.87 23.03 -17.74
N ILE A 56 -3.58 23.11 -17.35
CA ILE A 56 -3.07 22.47 -16.11
C ILE A 56 -3.68 23.13 -14.86
N ASP A 57 -3.80 24.46 -14.85
CA ASP A 57 -4.40 25.17 -13.72
C ASP A 57 -5.89 24.86 -13.59
N LEU A 58 -6.62 24.79 -14.69
CA LEU A 58 -8.02 24.39 -14.71
C LEU A 58 -8.20 22.97 -14.20
N HIS A 59 -7.36 22.03 -14.66
CA HIS A 59 -7.39 20.65 -14.23
C HIS A 59 -7.09 20.52 -12.72
N ASN A 60 -6.00 21.12 -12.24
CA ASN A 60 -5.66 21.12 -10.82
C ASN A 60 -6.78 21.73 -9.95
N LYS A 61 -7.43 22.78 -10.46
CA LYS A 61 -8.55 23.43 -9.80
C LYS A 61 -9.79 22.54 -9.75
N LEU A 62 -10.09 21.85 -10.85
CA LEU A 62 -11.20 20.89 -10.92
C LEU A 62 -10.99 19.77 -9.91
N LEU A 63 -9.82 19.11 -9.91
CA LEU A 63 -9.48 18.04 -8.98
C LEU A 63 -9.57 18.52 -7.52
N THR A 64 -8.99 19.67 -7.21
CA THR A 64 -8.98 20.24 -5.86
C THR A 64 -10.38 20.48 -5.34
N LEU A 65 -11.22 21.19 -6.14
CA LEU A 65 -12.57 21.53 -5.74
C LEU A 65 -13.47 20.28 -5.59
N THR A 66 -13.30 19.31 -6.50
CA THR A 66 -14.05 18.05 -6.44
C THR A 66 -13.69 17.25 -5.19
N ASN A 67 -12.39 17.09 -4.91
CA ASN A 67 -11.93 16.34 -3.73
C ASN A 67 -12.27 17.04 -2.40
N LEU A 68 -12.52 18.34 -2.40
CA LEU A 68 -13.07 19.09 -1.26
C LEU A 68 -14.60 19.10 -1.22
N ASN A 69 -15.27 18.34 -2.08
CA ASN A 69 -16.74 18.29 -2.22
C ASN A 69 -17.39 19.65 -2.51
N LEU A 70 -16.67 20.55 -3.20
CA LEU A 70 -17.16 21.87 -3.60
C LEU A 70 -17.77 21.82 -5.01
N ILE A 71 -18.73 20.90 -5.23
CA ILE A 71 -19.25 20.52 -6.55
C ILE A 71 -19.85 21.69 -7.34
N ASP A 72 -20.55 22.62 -6.69
CA ASP A 72 -21.13 23.77 -7.39
C ASP A 72 -20.06 24.74 -7.94
N VAL A 73 -18.91 24.83 -7.27
CA VAL A 73 -17.78 25.64 -7.75
C VAL A 73 -16.99 24.82 -8.79
N ALA A 74 -16.77 23.54 -8.56
CA ALA A 74 -16.11 22.62 -9.48
C ALA A 74 -16.85 22.58 -10.84
N LYS A 75 -18.19 22.60 -10.84
CA LYS A 75 -19.02 22.66 -12.06
C LYS A 75 -18.65 23.85 -12.94
N LYS A 76 -18.44 25.03 -12.36
CA LYS A 76 -18.07 26.24 -13.15
C LYS A 76 -16.71 26.08 -13.83
N ILE A 77 -15.77 25.38 -13.18
CA ILE A 77 -14.47 25.05 -13.76
C ILE A 77 -14.65 23.98 -14.85
N ALA A 78 -15.50 22.98 -14.62
CA ALA A 78 -15.83 21.98 -15.63
C ALA A 78 -16.41 22.63 -16.91
N GLU A 79 -17.32 23.61 -16.76
CA GLU A 79 -17.86 24.37 -17.89
C GLU A 79 -16.76 25.08 -18.68
N GLN A 80 -15.81 25.74 -18.01
CA GLN A 80 -14.66 26.39 -18.67
C GLN A 80 -13.76 25.38 -19.42
N ILE A 81 -13.52 24.21 -18.84
CA ILE A 81 -12.76 23.15 -19.51
C ILE A 81 -13.50 22.67 -20.76
N LEU A 82 -14.82 22.46 -20.68
CA LEU A 82 -15.63 21.96 -21.79
C LEU A 82 -15.76 22.96 -22.95
N GLU A 83 -15.57 24.27 -22.71
CA GLU A 83 -15.50 25.28 -23.78
C GLU A 83 -14.28 25.09 -24.69
N THR A 84 -13.18 24.58 -24.15
CA THR A 84 -11.92 24.36 -24.89
C THR A 84 -11.67 22.89 -25.24
N ASN A 85 -12.13 21.96 -24.42
CA ASN A 85 -11.99 20.52 -24.58
C ASN A 85 -13.31 19.80 -24.27
N MET A 86 -14.18 19.70 -25.27
CA MET A 86 -15.49 19.08 -25.16
C MET A 86 -15.43 17.58 -24.79
N LEU A 87 -14.30 16.90 -25.01
CA LEU A 87 -14.14 15.49 -24.70
C LEU A 87 -13.55 15.20 -23.31
N ASN A 88 -13.34 16.23 -22.49
CA ASN A 88 -12.80 16.06 -21.15
C ASN A 88 -13.79 15.30 -20.23
N GLN A 89 -13.47 14.06 -19.91
CA GLN A 89 -14.36 13.15 -19.18
C GLN A 89 -14.53 13.54 -17.70
N GLU A 90 -13.50 14.07 -17.05
CA GLU A 90 -13.57 14.53 -15.66
C GLU A 90 -14.52 15.72 -15.53
N ALA A 91 -14.43 16.69 -16.44
CA ALA A 91 -15.33 17.83 -16.49
C ALA A 91 -16.79 17.40 -16.71
N TRP A 92 -17.04 16.45 -17.61
CA TRP A 92 -18.37 15.87 -17.81
C TRP A 92 -18.88 15.15 -16.57
N MET A 93 -18.03 14.39 -15.87
CA MET A 93 -18.44 13.72 -14.62
C MET A 93 -18.92 14.74 -13.59
N VAL A 94 -18.14 15.79 -13.34
CA VAL A 94 -18.51 16.84 -12.36
C VAL A 94 -19.81 17.52 -12.78
N HIS A 95 -19.99 17.81 -14.06
CA HIS A 95 -21.19 18.45 -14.57
C HIS A 95 -22.44 17.57 -14.40
N LEU A 96 -22.35 16.28 -14.74
CA LEU A 96 -23.43 15.30 -14.54
C LEU A 96 -23.77 15.08 -13.07
N VAL A 97 -22.74 14.96 -12.21
CA VAL A 97 -22.92 14.82 -10.77
C VAL A 97 -23.67 16.02 -10.20
N SER A 98 -23.27 17.25 -10.55
CA SER A 98 -23.98 18.45 -10.11
C SER A 98 -25.45 18.46 -10.55
N ALA A 99 -25.74 18.03 -11.79
CA ALA A 99 -27.11 17.94 -12.28
C ALA A 99 -27.93 16.88 -11.54
N LYS A 100 -27.34 15.71 -11.26
CA LYS A 100 -28.00 14.61 -10.51
C LYS A 100 -28.31 15.00 -9.07
N LEU A 101 -27.37 15.64 -8.37
CA LEU A 101 -27.56 16.07 -7.00
C LEU A 101 -28.69 17.11 -6.86
N LYS A 102 -28.89 17.93 -7.89
CA LYS A 102 -29.97 18.94 -7.95
C LYS A 102 -31.31 18.37 -8.45
N ASN A 103 -31.35 17.08 -8.82
CA ASN A 103 -32.52 16.43 -9.44
C ASN A 103 -33.09 17.26 -10.63
N SER A 104 -32.22 17.90 -11.42
CA SER A 104 -32.61 18.73 -12.54
C SER A 104 -32.82 17.89 -13.79
N SER A 105 -34.06 17.43 -14.02
CA SER A 105 -34.40 16.65 -15.22
C SER A 105 -34.04 17.40 -16.51
N GLU A 106 -34.36 18.71 -16.61
CA GLU A 106 -34.04 19.52 -17.77
C GLU A 106 -32.52 19.58 -18.07
N ALA A 107 -31.69 19.76 -17.01
CA ALA A 107 -30.25 19.77 -17.17
C ALA A 107 -29.74 18.39 -17.61
N LEU A 108 -30.24 17.31 -17.00
CA LEU A 108 -29.85 15.95 -17.34
C LEU A 108 -30.26 15.57 -18.77
N ASP A 109 -31.46 15.99 -19.24
CA ASP A 109 -31.90 15.72 -20.61
C ASP A 109 -31.02 16.44 -21.64
N LYS A 110 -30.67 17.71 -21.39
CA LYS A 110 -29.75 18.46 -22.25
C LYS A 110 -28.37 17.83 -22.31
N LEU A 111 -27.80 17.46 -21.17
CA LEU A 111 -26.48 16.80 -21.09
C LEU A 111 -26.50 15.43 -21.78
N THR A 112 -27.57 14.65 -21.59
CA THR A 112 -27.76 13.37 -22.25
C THR A 112 -27.74 13.49 -23.78
N LEU A 113 -28.36 14.54 -24.32
CA LEU A 113 -28.39 14.77 -25.75
C LEU A 113 -26.97 15.03 -26.32
N ILE A 114 -26.17 15.84 -25.62
CA ILE A 114 -24.81 16.15 -26.01
C ILE A 114 -23.92 14.90 -25.92
N ILE A 115 -23.96 14.17 -24.80
CA ILE A 115 -23.13 12.98 -24.54
C ILE A 115 -23.41 11.86 -25.54
N LYS A 116 -24.67 11.69 -25.99
CA LYS A 116 -25.03 10.70 -27.01
C LYS A 116 -24.50 11.02 -28.40
N GLN A 117 -24.15 12.27 -28.68
CA GLN A 117 -23.57 12.69 -29.95
C GLN A 117 -22.05 12.44 -29.98
N GLU A 118 -21.43 12.35 -28.82
CA GLU A 118 -19.99 12.17 -28.66
C GLU A 118 -19.67 10.77 -28.14
N GLU A 119 -18.58 10.16 -28.63
CA GLU A 119 -18.13 8.85 -28.15
C GLU A 119 -17.41 8.99 -26.80
N MET A 120 -18.14 8.86 -25.70
CA MET A 120 -17.65 8.94 -24.32
C MET A 120 -17.89 7.63 -23.56
N PRO A 121 -17.08 6.58 -23.80
CA PRO A 121 -17.37 5.24 -23.27
C PRO A 121 -17.41 5.20 -21.74
N LEU A 122 -16.50 5.91 -21.06
CA LEU A 122 -16.48 5.98 -19.59
C LEU A 122 -17.72 6.66 -19.01
N ILE A 123 -18.11 7.80 -19.54
CA ILE A 123 -19.32 8.54 -19.15
C ILE A 123 -20.58 7.69 -19.38
N ASN A 124 -20.64 7.06 -20.55
CA ASN A 124 -21.76 6.19 -20.91
C ASN A 124 -21.85 5.00 -19.95
N TYR A 125 -20.73 4.35 -19.64
CA TYR A 125 -20.73 3.23 -18.69
C TYR A 125 -21.17 3.66 -17.29
N VAL A 126 -20.68 4.79 -16.80
CA VAL A 126 -20.96 5.27 -15.43
C VAL A 126 -22.40 5.73 -15.26
N PHE A 127 -22.92 6.52 -16.21
CA PHE A 127 -24.16 7.26 -15.99
C PHE A 127 -25.38 6.73 -16.74
N PHE A 128 -25.21 5.81 -17.70
CA PHE A 128 -26.32 5.31 -18.52
C PHE A 128 -26.43 3.79 -18.51
N ASN A 129 -27.65 3.31 -18.56
CA ASN A 129 -27.98 1.91 -18.79
C ASN A 129 -27.83 1.55 -20.28
N SER A 130 -27.78 0.27 -20.61
CA SER A 130 -27.71 -0.25 -21.99
C SER A 130 -28.87 0.21 -22.89
N ASN A 131 -30.02 0.53 -22.32
CA ASN A 131 -31.18 1.09 -23.01
C ASN A 131 -31.12 2.62 -23.17
N GLY A 132 -30.04 3.28 -22.69
CA GLY A 132 -29.84 4.72 -22.77
C GLY A 132 -30.58 5.55 -21.70
N THR A 133 -31.20 4.90 -20.70
CA THR A 133 -31.75 5.61 -19.54
C THR A 133 -30.65 5.97 -18.54
N ILE A 134 -30.85 7.08 -17.80
CA ILE A 134 -29.89 7.54 -16.78
C ILE A 134 -29.96 6.61 -15.58
N LYS A 135 -28.82 6.12 -15.11
CA LYS A 135 -28.69 5.36 -13.86
C LYS A 135 -29.04 6.20 -12.64
N SER A 136 -29.46 5.59 -11.53
CA SER A 136 -29.54 6.26 -10.22
C SER A 136 -28.16 6.73 -9.74
N THR A 137 -28.10 7.50 -8.65
CA THR A 137 -26.83 7.91 -8.04
C THR A 137 -26.07 6.69 -7.51
N GLN A 138 -26.76 5.76 -6.85
CA GLN A 138 -26.20 4.52 -6.31
C GLN A 138 -25.64 3.60 -7.42
N GLU A 139 -26.39 3.42 -8.52
CA GLU A 139 -25.91 2.62 -9.65
C GLU A 139 -24.67 3.26 -10.31
N SER A 140 -24.65 4.59 -10.45
CA SER A 140 -23.49 5.31 -10.98
C SER A 140 -22.28 5.17 -10.05
N ALA A 141 -22.47 5.27 -8.72
CA ALA A 141 -21.39 5.06 -7.75
C ALA A 141 -20.78 3.65 -7.85
N ARG A 142 -21.61 2.61 -7.97
CA ARG A 142 -21.17 1.23 -8.16
C ARG A 142 -20.43 1.03 -9.49
N SER A 143 -20.91 1.62 -10.57
CA SER A 143 -20.24 1.53 -11.87
C SER A 143 -18.81 2.15 -11.83
N ILE A 144 -18.65 3.25 -11.10
CA ILE A 144 -17.31 3.83 -10.87
C ILE A 144 -16.43 2.84 -10.09
N TYR A 145 -16.95 2.24 -9.05
CA TYR A 145 -16.20 1.28 -8.24
C TYR A 145 -15.73 0.06 -9.05
N GLU A 146 -16.57 -0.47 -9.95
CA GLU A 146 -16.22 -1.57 -10.86
C GLU A 146 -15.05 -1.18 -11.78
N ILE A 147 -15.03 0.07 -12.28
CA ILE A 147 -13.92 0.60 -13.07
C ILE A 147 -12.65 0.64 -12.24
N VAL A 148 -12.73 1.18 -11.03
CA VAL A 148 -11.57 1.29 -10.11
C VAL A 148 -11.01 -0.10 -9.82
N GLN A 149 -11.86 -1.07 -9.49
CA GLN A 149 -11.43 -2.45 -9.24
C GLN A 149 -10.72 -3.07 -10.46
N SER A 150 -11.29 -2.90 -11.66
CA SER A 150 -10.70 -3.44 -12.88
C SER A 150 -9.36 -2.79 -13.21
N SER A 151 -9.23 -1.47 -12.99
CA SER A 151 -7.99 -0.72 -13.23
C SER A 151 -6.86 -1.11 -12.27
N LEU A 152 -7.20 -1.43 -11.02
CA LEU A 152 -6.22 -1.86 -10.01
C LEU A 152 -5.88 -3.36 -10.10
N ALA A 153 -6.74 -4.17 -10.75
CA ALA A 153 -6.52 -5.61 -10.92
C ALA A 153 -5.64 -5.96 -12.13
N ASP A 154 -5.36 -5.02 -13.04
CA ASP A 154 -4.54 -5.29 -14.22
C ASP A 154 -3.04 -5.30 -13.87
N PRO A 155 -2.38 -6.49 -13.87
CA PRO A 155 -0.95 -6.60 -13.56
C PRO A 155 -0.04 -5.92 -14.61
N LYS A 156 -0.59 -5.54 -15.77
CA LYS A 156 0.15 -4.90 -16.87
C LYS A 156 0.13 -3.39 -16.81
N SER A 157 -0.71 -2.79 -15.96
CA SER A 157 -0.75 -1.33 -15.78
C SER A 157 0.46 -0.89 -14.94
N GLN A 158 1.58 -0.61 -15.58
CA GLN A 158 2.77 -0.06 -14.92
C GLN A 158 2.60 1.41 -14.49
N ASP A 159 1.64 2.13 -15.09
CA ASP A 159 1.37 3.55 -14.83
C ASP A 159 -0.09 3.77 -14.41
N VAL A 160 -0.42 3.43 -13.17
CA VAL A 160 -1.74 3.75 -12.60
C VAL A 160 -1.79 5.22 -12.22
N ASP A 161 -2.69 5.99 -12.82
CA ASP A 161 -2.97 7.36 -12.39
C ASP A 161 -3.84 7.37 -11.12
N TYR A 162 -3.17 7.38 -9.97
CA TYR A 162 -3.85 7.41 -8.67
C TYR A 162 -4.65 8.71 -8.44
N ASN A 163 -4.31 9.84 -9.09
CA ASN A 163 -5.12 11.05 -9.01
C ASN A 163 -6.47 10.83 -9.66
N PHE A 164 -6.48 10.23 -10.85
CA PHE A 164 -7.72 9.90 -11.55
C PHE A 164 -8.55 8.86 -10.79
N ILE A 165 -7.93 7.82 -10.24
CA ILE A 165 -8.63 6.82 -9.41
C ILE A 165 -9.26 7.45 -8.16
N LEU A 166 -8.53 8.29 -7.43
CA LEU A 166 -9.06 9.00 -6.26
C LEU A 166 -10.15 10.00 -6.63
N PHE A 167 -10.02 10.68 -7.78
CA PHE A 167 -11.10 11.50 -8.33
C PHE A 167 -12.37 10.69 -8.57
N LEU A 168 -12.26 9.52 -9.20
CA LEU A 168 -13.40 8.62 -9.44
C LEU A 168 -14.06 8.18 -8.13
N LEU A 169 -13.26 7.74 -7.15
CA LEU A 169 -13.78 7.34 -5.82
C LEU A 169 -14.44 8.52 -5.10
N THR A 170 -13.91 9.74 -5.23
CA THR A 170 -14.54 10.94 -4.69
C THR A 170 -15.89 11.20 -5.33
N ILE A 171 -16.00 11.11 -6.65
CA ILE A 171 -17.27 11.20 -7.38
C ILE A 171 -18.25 10.11 -6.91
N SER A 172 -17.79 8.87 -6.73
CA SER A 172 -18.61 7.78 -6.21
C SER A 172 -19.19 8.10 -4.83
N ASN A 173 -18.37 8.57 -3.91
CA ASN A 173 -18.80 8.92 -2.54
C ASN A 173 -19.69 10.17 -2.49
N ILE A 174 -19.58 11.09 -3.46
CA ILE A 174 -20.48 12.23 -3.60
C ILE A 174 -21.86 11.78 -4.09
N LEU A 175 -21.91 10.83 -5.02
CA LEU A 175 -23.13 10.27 -5.57
C LEU A 175 -23.87 9.39 -4.56
N ASP A 176 -23.13 8.63 -3.77
CA ASP A 176 -23.66 7.76 -2.71
C ASP A 176 -22.76 7.84 -1.45
N PRO A 177 -23.09 8.73 -0.51
CA PRO A 177 -22.34 8.89 0.74
C PRO A 177 -22.34 7.66 1.66
N GLU A 178 -23.23 6.71 1.43
CA GLU A 178 -23.31 5.45 2.18
C GLU A 178 -22.57 4.29 1.48
N PHE A 179 -21.92 4.56 0.35
CA PHE A 179 -21.07 3.59 -0.34
C PHE A 179 -19.68 3.54 0.32
N TYR A 180 -19.59 2.86 1.46
CA TYR A 180 -18.42 2.84 2.33
C TYR A 180 -17.20 2.12 1.72
N GLU A 181 -17.39 1.24 0.73
CA GLU A 181 -16.33 0.64 -0.06
C GLU A 181 -15.48 1.71 -0.77
N GLY A 182 -16.09 2.79 -1.25
CA GLY A 182 -15.39 3.90 -1.88
C GLY A 182 -14.42 4.59 -0.92
N TYR A 183 -14.84 4.85 0.32
CA TYR A 183 -13.97 5.40 1.37
C TYR A 183 -12.87 4.42 1.75
N TYR A 184 -13.19 3.12 1.85
CA TYR A 184 -12.21 2.10 2.19
C TYR A 184 -11.09 2.02 1.15
N TYR A 185 -11.42 2.00 -0.14
CA TYR A 185 -10.45 1.97 -1.23
C TYR A 185 -9.63 3.26 -1.31
N SER A 186 -10.25 4.43 -1.10
CA SER A 186 -9.52 5.70 -0.99
C SER A 186 -8.47 5.65 0.12
N ALA A 187 -8.84 5.10 1.29
CA ALA A 187 -7.93 4.92 2.40
C ALA A 187 -6.77 3.97 2.06
N GLN A 188 -7.05 2.85 1.39
CA GLN A 188 -6.01 1.89 0.95
C GLN A 188 -5.03 2.51 -0.05
N ILE A 189 -5.52 3.31 -1.00
CA ILE A 189 -4.66 4.02 -1.95
C ILE A 189 -3.77 5.02 -1.22
N HIS A 190 -4.32 5.83 -0.32
CA HIS A 190 -3.52 6.76 0.49
C HIS A 190 -2.49 6.03 1.35
N GLN A 191 -2.84 4.87 1.92
CA GLN A 191 -1.92 4.03 2.68
C GLN A 191 -0.79 3.49 1.79
N PHE A 192 -1.09 3.04 0.57
CA PHE A 192 -0.10 2.61 -0.43
C PHE A 192 0.86 3.75 -0.79
N LEU A 193 0.33 4.96 -0.98
CA LEU A 193 1.09 6.18 -1.26
C LEU A 193 1.80 6.75 -0.02
N LYS A 194 1.76 6.06 1.12
CA LYS A 194 2.33 6.46 2.43
C LYS A 194 1.73 7.74 3.01
N ASN A 195 0.56 8.16 2.55
CA ASN A 195 -0.20 9.29 3.07
C ASN A 195 -1.11 8.82 4.23
N PHE A 196 -0.49 8.38 5.34
CA PHE A 196 -1.17 7.66 6.42
C PHE A 196 -2.22 8.50 7.15
N GLU A 197 -2.01 9.82 7.28
CA GLU A 197 -2.98 10.74 7.87
C GLU A 197 -4.25 10.84 7.02
N GLN A 198 -4.11 10.93 5.70
CA GLN A 198 -5.26 10.94 4.80
C GLN A 198 -5.98 9.59 4.81
N ALA A 199 -5.24 8.48 4.83
CA ALA A 199 -5.83 7.16 4.97
C ALA A 199 -6.67 7.05 6.26
N GLU A 200 -6.19 7.56 7.39
CA GLU A 200 -6.93 7.57 8.67
C GLU A 200 -8.24 8.34 8.56
N LEU A 201 -8.26 9.50 7.86
CA LEU A 201 -9.48 10.26 7.64
C LEU A 201 -10.54 9.45 6.88
N TYR A 202 -10.15 8.80 5.79
CA TYR A 202 -11.07 7.99 4.99
C TYR A 202 -11.53 6.72 5.74
N TYR A 203 -10.66 6.02 6.47
CA TYR A 203 -11.06 4.88 7.30
C TYR A 203 -12.07 5.27 8.39
N ASN A 204 -11.96 6.48 8.96
CA ASN A 204 -12.89 6.98 9.96
C ASN A 204 -14.28 7.35 9.42
N MET A 205 -14.44 7.45 8.09
CA MET A 205 -15.77 7.63 7.47
C MET A 205 -16.63 6.37 7.52
N ILE A 206 -16.06 5.21 7.86
CA ILE A 206 -16.76 3.92 7.87
C ILE A 206 -17.41 3.70 9.24
N PRO A 207 -18.76 3.66 9.32
CA PRO A 207 -19.48 3.57 10.59
C PRO A 207 -19.33 2.20 11.23
N SER A 208 -19.58 2.13 12.54
CA SER A 208 -19.46 0.89 13.33
C SER A 208 -20.44 -0.21 12.91
N THR A 209 -21.49 0.13 12.18
CA THR A 209 -22.48 -0.81 11.65
C THR A 209 -22.04 -1.52 10.38
N HIS A 210 -21.00 -1.03 9.72
CA HIS A 210 -20.52 -1.58 8.44
C HIS A 210 -19.49 -2.70 8.66
N ASN A 211 -19.50 -3.72 7.81
CA ASN A 211 -18.61 -4.88 7.88
C ASN A 211 -17.12 -4.53 7.74
N LEU A 212 -16.78 -3.45 7.03
CA LEU A 212 -15.40 -2.95 6.87
C LEU A 212 -14.89 -2.16 8.08
N HIS A 213 -15.73 -1.89 9.10
CA HIS A 213 -15.36 -1.04 10.23
C HIS A 213 -14.13 -1.57 10.98
N ILE A 214 -14.17 -2.82 11.43
CA ILE A 214 -13.08 -3.44 12.18
C ILE A 214 -11.78 -3.44 11.36
N GLU A 215 -11.86 -3.81 10.08
CA GLU A 215 -10.70 -3.80 9.20
C GLU A 215 -10.11 -2.41 9.03
N SER A 216 -10.97 -1.39 8.92
CA SER A 216 -10.54 0.02 8.87
C SER A 216 -9.79 0.44 10.15
N LYS A 217 -10.32 0.05 11.32
CA LYS A 217 -9.69 0.36 12.61
C LYS A 217 -8.34 -0.34 12.80
N LYS A 218 -8.20 -1.57 12.32
CA LYS A 218 -6.92 -2.30 12.27
C LYS A 218 -5.89 -1.54 11.43
N ASN A 219 -6.29 -1.11 10.23
CA ASN A 219 -5.42 -0.35 9.35
C ASN A 219 -4.98 1.00 9.95
N ILE A 220 -5.87 1.71 10.66
CA ILE A 220 -5.52 2.92 11.41
C ILE A 220 -4.42 2.64 12.44
N ALA A 221 -4.56 1.58 13.23
CA ALA A 221 -3.55 1.20 14.23
C ALA A 221 -2.19 0.89 13.59
N LEU A 222 -2.18 0.16 12.49
CA LEU A 222 -0.96 -0.15 11.74
C LEU A 222 -0.34 1.10 11.11
N ASN A 223 -1.16 2.04 10.63
CA ASN A 223 -0.67 3.31 10.06
C ASN A 223 -0.02 4.20 11.14
N LYS A 224 -0.56 4.23 12.37
CA LYS A 224 0.09 4.89 13.51
C LYS A 224 1.48 4.34 13.77
N SER A 225 1.66 3.03 13.67
CA SER A 225 2.96 2.38 13.77
C SER A 225 3.95 2.89 12.71
N LYS A 226 3.52 3.00 11.45
CA LYS A 226 4.35 3.50 10.34
C LYS A 226 4.71 4.99 10.48
N LEU A 227 3.93 5.75 11.23
CA LEU A 227 4.20 7.14 11.62
C LEU A 227 5.08 7.24 12.89
N ASN A 228 5.69 6.15 13.35
CA ASN A 228 6.43 6.05 14.61
C ASN A 228 5.60 6.37 15.88
N LYS A 229 4.26 6.31 15.78
CA LYS A 229 3.33 6.51 16.90
C LYS A 229 2.88 5.16 17.48
N PHE A 230 3.84 4.30 17.82
CA PHE A 230 3.59 2.92 18.22
C PHE A 230 2.66 2.80 19.43
N THR A 231 2.94 3.60 20.49
CA THR A 231 2.13 3.59 21.71
C THR A 231 0.68 3.96 21.43
N GLU A 232 0.43 4.91 20.52
CA GLU A 232 -0.93 5.25 20.13
C GLU A 232 -1.62 4.09 19.39
N GLY A 233 -0.91 3.42 18.48
CA GLY A 233 -1.43 2.25 17.78
C GLY A 233 -1.73 1.08 18.70
N GLU A 234 -0.85 0.82 19.67
CA GLU A 234 -1.02 -0.21 20.71
C GLU A 234 -2.24 0.05 21.59
N ILE A 235 -2.35 1.25 22.16
CA ILE A 235 -3.49 1.66 23.01
C ILE A 235 -4.80 1.52 22.20
N TYR A 236 -4.79 2.00 20.97
CA TYR A 236 -5.96 1.95 20.09
C TYR A 236 -6.43 0.50 19.81
N LEU A 237 -5.50 -0.44 19.57
CA LEU A 237 -5.82 -1.86 19.39
C LEU A 237 -6.32 -2.51 20.68
N LEU A 238 -5.71 -2.20 21.83
CA LEU A 238 -6.15 -2.72 23.13
C LEU A 238 -7.57 -2.27 23.47
N GLU A 239 -7.92 -1.01 23.19
CA GLU A 239 -9.29 -0.50 23.33
C GLU A 239 -10.26 -1.24 22.40
N LEU A 240 -9.91 -1.45 21.14
CA LEU A 240 -10.72 -2.21 20.19
C LEU A 240 -10.94 -3.66 20.64
N ILE A 241 -9.90 -4.34 21.14
CA ILE A 241 -9.99 -5.70 21.68
C ILE A 241 -10.97 -5.74 22.86
N SER A 242 -10.92 -4.73 23.73
CA SER A 242 -11.84 -4.65 24.87
C SER A 242 -13.30 -4.46 24.47
N GLN A 243 -13.54 -3.71 23.37
CA GLN A 243 -14.87 -3.45 22.82
C GLN A 243 -15.40 -4.62 21.98
N HIS A 244 -14.50 -5.39 21.36
CA HIS A 244 -14.80 -6.49 20.43
C HIS A 244 -14.08 -7.79 20.85
N PRO A 245 -14.38 -8.37 22.03
CA PRO A 245 -13.62 -9.50 22.59
C PRO A 245 -13.76 -10.80 21.79
N ASN A 246 -14.73 -10.88 20.88
CA ASN A 246 -14.93 -12.03 20.00
C ASN A 246 -14.27 -11.87 18.63
N GLU A 247 -13.60 -10.74 18.40
CA GLU A 247 -12.93 -10.42 17.12
C GLU A 247 -11.45 -10.81 17.21
N ASP A 248 -11.21 -12.09 17.03
CA ASP A 248 -9.88 -12.70 17.17
C ASP A 248 -8.85 -12.08 16.22
N SER A 249 -9.27 -11.50 15.10
CA SER A 249 -8.38 -10.85 14.12
C SER A 249 -7.64 -9.64 14.68
N LEU A 250 -8.16 -9.00 15.72
CA LEU A 250 -7.51 -7.89 16.42
C LEU A 250 -6.26 -8.34 17.18
N LEU A 251 -6.25 -9.56 17.72
CA LEU A 251 -5.08 -10.14 18.39
C LEU A 251 -3.93 -10.36 17.41
N ILE A 252 -4.25 -10.80 16.18
CA ILE A 252 -3.25 -10.96 15.12
C ILE A 252 -2.66 -9.59 14.75
N THR A 253 -3.51 -8.57 14.62
CA THR A 253 -3.06 -7.22 14.29
C THR A 253 -2.16 -6.64 15.39
N LEU A 254 -2.46 -6.92 16.65
CA LEU A 254 -1.61 -6.51 17.77
C LEU A 254 -0.28 -7.27 17.77
N ALA A 255 -0.30 -8.57 17.47
CA ALA A 255 0.93 -9.35 17.28
C ALA A 255 1.78 -8.81 16.13
N ASP A 256 1.17 -8.48 14.98
CA ASP A 256 1.86 -7.84 13.85
C ASP A 256 2.46 -6.49 14.26
N LEU A 257 1.73 -5.67 15.02
CA LEU A 257 2.23 -4.39 15.54
C LEU A 257 3.51 -4.58 16.37
N TYR A 258 3.51 -5.53 17.32
CA TYR A 258 4.69 -5.85 18.12
C TYR A 258 5.84 -6.40 17.28
N ARG A 259 5.56 -7.26 16.30
CA ARG A 259 6.56 -7.81 15.39
C ARG A 259 7.24 -6.70 14.57
N PHE A 260 6.48 -5.73 14.04
CA PHE A 260 7.03 -4.57 13.34
C PHE A 260 7.89 -3.67 14.24
N GLN A 261 7.61 -3.65 15.55
CA GLN A 261 8.44 -2.96 16.54
C GLN A 261 9.62 -3.79 17.03
N LYS A 262 9.86 -4.97 16.45
CA LYS A 262 10.89 -5.92 16.91
C LYS A 262 10.70 -6.36 18.37
N LYS A 263 9.50 -6.19 18.94
CA LYS A 263 9.10 -6.67 20.28
C LYS A 263 8.61 -8.13 20.13
N TYR A 264 9.55 -9.02 19.80
CA TYR A 264 9.22 -10.37 19.38
C TYR A 264 8.56 -11.22 20.46
N ASP A 265 8.94 -11.07 21.73
CA ASP A 265 8.33 -11.83 22.84
C ASP A 265 6.83 -11.52 22.99
N GLN A 266 6.44 -10.23 22.86
CA GLN A 266 5.04 -9.84 22.86
C GLN A 266 4.30 -10.38 21.63
N ALA A 267 4.91 -10.30 20.47
CA ALA A 267 4.33 -10.84 19.23
C ALA A 267 4.09 -12.36 19.36
N ILE A 268 5.09 -13.12 19.85
CA ILE A 268 4.99 -14.57 20.10
C ILE A 268 3.82 -14.90 21.03
N LYS A 269 3.65 -14.13 22.11
CA LYS A 269 2.53 -14.32 23.04
C LYS A 269 1.19 -14.24 22.32
N TYR A 270 0.92 -13.13 21.60
CA TYR A 270 -0.37 -12.92 20.95
C TYR A 270 -0.63 -13.87 19.77
N TYR A 271 0.40 -14.22 18.97
CA TYR A 271 0.27 -15.28 17.96
C TYR A 271 -0.05 -16.63 18.61
N SER A 272 0.59 -16.95 19.75
CA SER A 272 0.33 -18.20 20.47
C SER A 272 -1.08 -18.25 21.07
N ASP A 273 -1.53 -17.16 21.66
CA ASP A 273 -2.90 -17.05 22.19
C ASP A 273 -3.92 -17.32 21.08
N PHE A 274 -3.71 -16.73 19.89
CA PHE A 274 -4.58 -16.95 18.75
C PHE A 274 -4.49 -18.37 18.18
N ILE A 275 -3.28 -18.95 18.01
CA ILE A 275 -3.10 -20.32 17.52
C ILE A 275 -3.78 -21.35 18.43
N ASN A 276 -3.84 -21.08 19.73
CA ASN A 276 -4.46 -21.97 20.71
C ASN A 276 -6.00 -21.85 20.72
N THR A 277 -6.59 -20.81 20.12
CA THR A 277 -8.03 -20.74 19.99
C THR A 277 -8.53 -21.76 18.94
N LYS A 278 -9.53 -22.60 19.32
CA LYS A 278 -10.04 -23.69 18.46
C LYS A 278 -10.88 -23.21 17.26
N LYS A 279 -11.12 -21.91 17.12
CA LYS A 279 -12.06 -21.32 16.15
C LYS A 279 -11.47 -21.05 14.76
N ASN A 280 -10.20 -21.39 14.52
CA ASN A 280 -9.49 -20.90 13.35
C ASN A 280 -9.76 -21.71 12.08
N ASN A 281 -10.04 -20.99 11.01
CA ASN A 281 -10.07 -21.55 9.66
C ASN A 281 -8.67 -22.10 9.32
N LEU A 282 -8.61 -23.40 9.06
CA LEU A 282 -7.35 -24.15 8.83
C LEU A 282 -6.52 -23.56 7.67
N SER A 283 -7.19 -22.92 6.69
CA SER A 283 -6.52 -22.38 5.50
C SER A 283 -5.54 -21.25 5.77
N GLU A 284 -5.74 -20.45 6.84
CA GLU A 284 -4.90 -19.29 7.17
C GLU A 284 -3.89 -19.58 8.31
N ARG A 285 -4.04 -20.72 9.01
CA ARG A 285 -3.16 -21.06 10.15
C ARG A 285 -1.69 -21.17 9.78
N TRP A 286 -1.37 -21.59 8.55
CA TRP A 286 0.01 -21.67 8.10
C TRP A 286 0.75 -20.34 8.24
N ARG A 287 0.05 -19.22 7.97
CA ARG A 287 0.62 -17.87 8.07
C ARG A 287 0.98 -17.50 9.51
N LEU A 288 0.17 -17.93 10.49
CA LEU A 288 0.42 -17.63 11.90
C LEU A 288 1.66 -18.37 12.41
N PHE A 289 1.81 -19.65 12.08
CA PHE A 289 3.03 -20.39 12.37
C PHE A 289 4.24 -19.75 11.69
N TYR A 290 4.11 -19.35 10.44
CA TYR A 290 5.17 -18.65 9.72
C TYR A 290 5.58 -17.33 10.42
N LEU A 291 4.63 -16.48 10.79
CA LEU A 291 4.91 -15.20 11.44
C LEU A 291 5.49 -15.37 12.85
N ARG A 292 5.00 -16.36 13.62
CA ARG A 292 5.56 -16.68 14.93
C ARG A 292 6.95 -17.29 14.80
N GLY A 293 7.16 -18.14 13.81
CA GLY A 293 8.47 -18.69 13.46
C GLY A 293 9.50 -17.61 13.18
N ILE A 294 9.13 -16.55 12.42
CA ILE A 294 10.00 -15.37 12.23
C ILE A 294 10.33 -14.72 13.58
N CYS A 295 9.35 -14.53 14.46
CA CYS A 295 9.59 -13.94 15.76
C CYS A 295 10.56 -14.80 16.61
N TYR A 296 10.41 -16.12 16.61
CA TYR A 296 11.33 -17.03 17.28
C TYR A 296 12.75 -16.95 16.70
N GLU A 297 12.88 -16.92 15.38
CA GLU A 297 14.18 -16.79 14.70
C GLU A 297 14.87 -15.48 15.09
N ARG A 298 14.16 -14.35 14.98
CA ARG A 298 14.67 -13.02 15.35
C ARG A 298 14.99 -12.87 16.85
N SER A 299 14.43 -13.74 17.69
CA SER A 299 14.74 -13.83 19.13
C SER A 299 15.81 -14.88 19.44
N SER A 300 16.53 -15.39 18.44
CA SER A 300 17.55 -16.42 18.57
C SER A 300 17.02 -17.76 19.15
N GLN A 301 15.74 -18.05 18.96
CA GLN A 301 15.07 -19.28 19.41
C GLN A 301 14.86 -20.24 18.23
N TRP A 302 15.93 -20.60 17.54
CA TRP A 302 15.89 -21.35 16.28
C TRP A 302 15.07 -22.64 16.35
N VAL A 303 15.23 -23.46 17.42
CA VAL A 303 14.52 -24.74 17.55
C VAL A 303 13.00 -24.55 17.50
N LEU A 304 12.48 -23.47 18.10
CA LEU A 304 11.05 -23.15 18.07
C LEU A 304 10.64 -22.59 16.70
N ALA A 305 11.52 -21.80 16.08
CA ALA A 305 11.30 -21.28 14.73
C ALA A 305 11.18 -22.43 13.71
N GLU A 306 12.09 -23.40 13.74
CA GLU A 306 12.08 -24.57 12.88
C GLU A 306 10.78 -25.37 13.02
N ILE A 307 10.33 -25.62 14.25
CA ILE A 307 9.06 -26.31 14.51
C ILE A 307 7.90 -25.56 13.85
N ASP A 308 7.83 -24.25 14.01
CA ASP A 308 6.76 -23.42 13.47
C ASP A 308 6.80 -23.37 11.92
N PHE A 309 7.98 -23.23 11.31
CA PHE A 309 8.10 -23.29 9.85
C PHE A 309 7.71 -24.65 9.28
N LEU A 310 8.06 -25.74 9.96
CA LEU A 310 7.63 -27.08 9.57
C LEU A 310 6.12 -27.27 9.70
N GLU A 311 5.49 -26.79 10.79
CA GLU A 311 4.02 -26.79 10.93
C GLU A 311 3.35 -25.95 9.85
N SER A 312 3.92 -24.78 9.52
CA SER A 312 3.44 -23.95 8.41
C SER A 312 3.47 -24.70 7.08
N LEU A 313 4.57 -25.42 6.77
CA LEU A 313 4.71 -26.19 5.53
C LEU A 313 3.83 -27.45 5.50
N LYS A 314 3.44 -28.03 6.63
CA LYS A 314 2.43 -29.11 6.67
C LYS A 314 1.07 -28.60 6.19
N LEU A 315 0.73 -27.34 6.47
CA LEU A 315 -0.53 -26.73 6.07
C LEU A 315 -0.47 -26.13 4.66
N LYS A 316 0.69 -25.64 4.24
CA LYS A 316 0.95 -25.05 2.91
C LYS A 316 2.35 -25.37 2.43
N SER A 317 2.47 -26.54 1.79
CA SER A 317 3.76 -27.18 1.42
C SER A 317 4.53 -26.47 0.29
N ASP A 318 3.93 -25.50 -0.39
CA ASP A 318 4.46 -24.82 -1.57
C ASP A 318 4.65 -23.31 -1.35
N SER A 319 4.54 -22.83 -0.11
CA SER A 319 4.77 -21.40 0.19
C SER A 319 6.24 -21.03 -0.02
N PRO A 320 6.58 -20.22 -1.05
CA PRO A 320 7.97 -19.85 -1.34
C PRO A 320 8.64 -19.14 -0.17
N GLN A 321 7.89 -18.30 0.56
CA GLN A 321 8.40 -17.56 1.70
C GLN A 321 8.80 -18.48 2.85
N VAL A 322 7.94 -19.46 3.20
CA VAL A 322 8.23 -20.40 4.31
C VAL A 322 9.36 -21.34 3.93
N LEU A 323 9.38 -21.83 2.68
CA LEU A 323 10.48 -22.64 2.16
C LEU A 323 11.81 -21.90 2.26
N ASN A 324 11.81 -20.60 1.88
CA ASN A 324 13.00 -19.76 1.95
C ASN A 324 13.49 -19.56 3.40
N TYR A 325 12.62 -19.16 4.32
CA TYR A 325 13.01 -18.91 5.72
C TYR A 325 13.57 -20.15 6.41
N LEU A 326 12.91 -21.29 6.25
CA LEU A 326 13.38 -22.54 6.85
C LEU A 326 14.71 -22.99 6.25
N ALA A 327 14.81 -22.95 4.91
CA ALA A 327 16.02 -23.38 4.23
C ALA A 327 17.21 -22.47 4.54
N TYR A 328 17.02 -21.14 4.50
CA TYR A 328 18.05 -20.18 4.85
C TYR A 328 18.55 -20.37 6.29
N GLY A 329 17.62 -20.54 7.26
CA GLY A 329 18.01 -20.81 8.63
C GLY A 329 18.80 -22.12 8.81
N TRP A 330 18.50 -23.17 8.03
CA TRP A 330 19.34 -24.37 8.00
C TRP A 330 20.73 -24.11 7.43
N LEU A 331 20.86 -23.27 6.38
CA LEU A 331 22.17 -22.90 5.81
C LEU A 331 23.03 -22.17 6.84
N GLU A 332 22.45 -21.24 7.58
CA GLU A 332 23.15 -20.49 8.63
C GLU A 332 23.63 -21.39 9.77
N GLN A 333 22.90 -22.45 10.09
CA GLN A 333 23.26 -23.45 11.09
C GLN A 333 24.14 -24.57 10.52
N ASN A 334 24.46 -24.56 9.21
CA ASN A 334 25.10 -25.62 8.49
C ASN A 334 24.37 -27.00 8.63
N LEU A 335 23.02 -26.95 8.69
CA LEU A 335 22.16 -28.11 8.80
C LEU A 335 21.48 -28.43 7.46
N HIS A 336 21.23 -29.68 7.17
CA HIS A 336 20.39 -30.14 6.06
C HIS A 336 20.68 -29.49 4.69
N LEU A 337 21.95 -29.23 4.35
CA LEU A 337 22.37 -28.41 3.21
C LEU A 337 21.72 -28.82 1.89
N ASP A 338 21.72 -30.16 1.56
CA ASP A 338 21.10 -30.65 0.33
C ASP A 338 19.59 -30.41 0.30
N ARG A 339 18.91 -30.59 1.44
CA ARG A 339 17.48 -30.36 1.55
C ARG A 339 17.16 -28.89 1.45
N ALA A 340 17.97 -28.03 2.07
CA ALA A 340 17.85 -26.58 1.96
C ALA A 340 17.96 -26.12 0.50
N LEU A 341 18.93 -26.64 -0.25
CA LEU A 341 19.09 -26.36 -1.68
C LEU A 341 17.83 -26.74 -2.48
N GLN A 342 17.29 -27.94 -2.28
CA GLN A 342 16.08 -28.41 -2.97
C GLN A 342 14.86 -27.50 -2.63
N MET A 343 14.74 -27.10 -1.37
CA MET A 343 13.66 -26.22 -0.94
C MET A 343 13.77 -24.82 -1.57
N LEU A 344 14.99 -24.28 -1.67
CA LEU A 344 15.22 -22.98 -2.29
C LEU A 344 15.02 -23.00 -3.81
N GLN A 345 15.37 -24.11 -4.48
CA GLN A 345 15.03 -24.32 -5.88
C GLN A 345 13.51 -24.30 -6.09
N LYS A 346 12.75 -24.97 -5.20
CA LYS A 346 11.29 -24.97 -5.22
C LYS A 346 10.74 -23.56 -4.91
N ALA A 347 11.30 -22.87 -3.94
CA ALA A 347 10.89 -21.50 -3.58
C ALA A 347 11.10 -20.53 -4.75
N TYR A 348 12.26 -20.60 -5.40
CA TYR A 348 12.58 -19.76 -6.56
C TYR A 348 11.66 -20.07 -7.76
N ALA A 349 11.38 -21.34 -8.03
CA ALA A 349 10.41 -21.71 -9.07
C ALA A 349 9.00 -21.16 -8.81
N GLY A 350 8.59 -21.04 -7.54
CA GLY A 350 7.30 -20.47 -7.13
C GLY A 350 7.27 -18.93 -7.11
N ASN A 351 8.43 -18.26 -7.04
CA ASN A 351 8.54 -16.80 -7.07
C ASN A 351 9.88 -16.35 -7.68
N PRO A 352 10.05 -16.42 -9.00
CA PRO A 352 11.33 -16.15 -9.67
C PRO A 352 11.75 -14.69 -9.69
N ASN A 353 10.83 -13.76 -9.38
CA ASN A 353 11.13 -12.32 -9.35
C ASN A 353 11.65 -11.83 -8.00
N SER A 354 11.84 -12.74 -7.03
CA SER A 354 12.26 -12.38 -5.68
C SER A 354 13.78 -12.45 -5.55
N TYR A 355 14.44 -11.29 -5.51
CA TYR A 355 15.91 -11.23 -5.33
C TYR A 355 16.37 -11.88 -4.01
N TYR A 356 15.61 -11.77 -2.92
CA TYR A 356 15.98 -12.39 -1.64
C TYR A 356 15.88 -13.92 -1.64
N ILE A 357 14.98 -14.52 -2.44
CA ILE A 357 14.95 -15.97 -2.64
C ILE A 357 16.11 -16.40 -3.54
N LEU A 358 16.45 -15.59 -4.54
CA LEU A 358 17.59 -15.83 -5.40
C LEU A 358 18.91 -15.74 -4.63
N ASP A 359 19.05 -14.77 -3.71
CA ASP A 359 20.19 -14.65 -2.77
C ASP A 359 20.36 -15.93 -1.94
N SER A 360 19.28 -16.36 -1.27
CA SER A 360 19.29 -17.60 -0.47
C SER A 360 19.64 -18.83 -1.31
N LEU A 361 19.18 -18.91 -2.57
CA LEU A 361 19.51 -19.98 -3.48
C LEU A 361 20.99 -19.96 -3.88
N ALA A 362 21.53 -18.79 -4.18
CA ALA A 362 22.96 -18.60 -4.47
C ALA A 362 23.82 -19.00 -3.25
N TRP A 363 23.39 -18.58 -2.05
CA TRP A 363 24.02 -18.96 -0.78
C TRP A 363 23.98 -20.48 -0.54
N ALA A 364 22.86 -21.12 -0.89
CA ALA A 364 22.77 -22.60 -0.80
C ALA A 364 23.76 -23.28 -1.75
N TYR A 365 23.95 -22.79 -2.96
CA TYR A 365 24.98 -23.34 -3.86
C TYR A 365 26.39 -23.14 -3.29
N TYR A 366 26.69 -21.98 -2.70
CA TYR A 366 27.94 -21.74 -2.01
C TYR A 366 28.19 -22.74 -0.88
N LYS A 367 27.22 -22.90 0.04
CA LYS A 367 27.30 -23.84 1.16
C LYS A 367 27.44 -25.31 0.71
N ASN A 368 26.93 -25.63 -0.48
CA ASN A 368 27.10 -26.94 -1.13
C ASN A 368 28.35 -27.01 -2.04
N ASN A 369 29.27 -26.05 -1.92
CA ASN A 369 30.55 -26.02 -2.65
C ASN A 369 30.41 -25.95 -4.19
N ASN A 370 29.27 -25.45 -4.70
CA ASN A 370 29.07 -25.21 -6.12
C ASN A 370 29.29 -23.71 -6.43
N LEU A 371 30.56 -23.31 -6.44
CA LEU A 371 30.99 -21.92 -6.52
C LEU A 371 30.61 -21.26 -7.86
N ASP A 372 30.63 -22.02 -8.98
CA ASP A 372 30.29 -21.48 -10.30
C ASP A 372 28.82 -21.03 -10.36
N LYS A 373 27.89 -21.81 -9.84
CA LYS A 373 26.49 -21.44 -9.76
C LYS A 373 26.24 -20.35 -8.72
N ALA A 374 26.92 -20.43 -7.58
CA ALA A 374 26.79 -19.44 -6.52
C ALA A 374 27.17 -18.03 -7.01
N VAL A 375 28.32 -17.88 -7.69
CA VAL A 375 28.76 -16.57 -8.18
C VAL A 375 27.83 -16.03 -9.25
N GLN A 376 27.42 -16.88 -10.20
CA GLN A 376 26.51 -16.46 -11.27
C GLN A 376 25.19 -15.87 -10.72
N LEU A 377 24.55 -16.59 -9.78
CA LEU A 377 23.27 -16.15 -9.22
C LEU A 377 23.45 -14.95 -8.28
N MET A 378 24.55 -14.88 -7.49
CA MET A 378 24.75 -13.76 -6.59
C MET A 378 25.11 -12.47 -7.32
N GLU A 379 25.84 -12.54 -8.45
CA GLU A 379 26.07 -11.38 -9.32
C GLU A 379 24.73 -10.87 -9.93
N GLU A 380 23.80 -11.76 -10.26
CA GLU A 380 22.44 -11.41 -10.68
C GLU A 380 21.68 -10.71 -9.54
N VAL A 381 21.75 -11.21 -8.29
CA VAL A 381 21.15 -10.56 -7.12
C VAL A 381 21.65 -9.13 -6.96
N ILE A 382 22.97 -8.90 -7.02
CA ILE A 382 23.56 -7.56 -6.90
C ILE A 382 23.08 -6.64 -8.03
N SER A 383 22.88 -7.15 -9.24
CA SER A 383 22.33 -6.35 -10.33
C SER A 383 20.89 -5.91 -10.09
N LEU A 384 20.08 -6.74 -9.41
CA LEU A 384 18.69 -6.46 -9.07
C LEU A 384 18.53 -5.58 -7.81
N ALA A 385 19.42 -5.76 -6.83
CA ALA A 385 19.37 -5.10 -5.52
C ALA A 385 20.79 -4.69 -5.05
N PRO A 386 21.40 -3.66 -5.63
CA PRO A 386 22.81 -3.31 -5.40
C PRO A 386 23.10 -2.73 -4.00
N GLY A 387 22.06 -2.39 -3.23
CA GLY A 387 22.20 -1.77 -1.90
C GLY A 387 22.02 -2.73 -0.73
N GLU A 388 21.87 -4.04 -0.96
CA GLU A 388 21.61 -5.04 0.08
C GLU A 388 22.92 -5.52 0.72
N ALA A 389 23.16 -5.11 1.98
CA ALA A 389 24.42 -5.40 2.68
C ALA A 389 24.71 -6.89 2.84
N ILE A 390 23.67 -7.69 3.16
CA ILE A 390 23.81 -9.16 3.31
C ILE A 390 24.21 -9.82 1.99
N SER A 391 23.62 -9.41 0.86
CA SER A 391 23.94 -9.95 -0.46
C SER A 391 25.36 -9.59 -0.89
N LEU A 392 25.83 -8.39 -0.56
CA LEU A 392 27.23 -7.97 -0.79
C LEU A 392 28.20 -8.77 0.07
N ASP A 393 27.86 -9.08 1.32
CA ASP A 393 28.65 -9.96 2.19
C ASP A 393 28.73 -11.38 1.61
N HIS A 394 27.61 -11.96 1.21
CA HIS A 394 27.56 -13.27 0.57
C HIS A 394 28.40 -13.34 -0.71
N LEU A 395 28.31 -12.33 -1.59
CA LEU A 395 29.14 -12.30 -2.80
C LEU A 395 30.62 -12.15 -2.46
N GLY A 396 30.94 -11.38 -1.42
CA GLY A 396 32.30 -11.26 -0.88
C GLY A 396 32.87 -12.62 -0.45
N ASP A 397 32.10 -13.39 0.29
CA ASP A 397 32.49 -14.75 0.73
C ASP A 397 32.69 -15.71 -0.46
N ILE A 398 31.81 -15.65 -1.46
CA ILE A 398 31.91 -16.43 -2.68
C ILE A 398 33.17 -16.04 -3.46
N TYR A 399 33.45 -14.77 -3.64
CA TYR A 399 34.67 -14.31 -4.32
C TYR A 399 35.94 -14.70 -3.56
N PHE A 400 35.91 -14.64 -2.23
CA PHE A 400 37.04 -15.07 -1.41
C PHE A 400 37.33 -16.57 -1.61
N ALA A 401 36.29 -17.41 -1.64
CA ALA A 401 36.41 -18.85 -1.93
C ALA A 401 36.93 -19.13 -3.35
N LEU A 402 36.64 -18.24 -4.31
CA LEU A 402 37.17 -18.29 -5.68
C LEU A 402 38.59 -17.70 -5.80
N ASN A 403 39.26 -17.35 -4.69
CA ASN A 403 40.56 -16.69 -4.63
C ASN A 403 40.59 -15.28 -5.25
N ARG A 404 39.39 -14.63 -5.44
CA ARG A 404 39.23 -13.24 -5.88
C ARG A 404 39.27 -12.30 -4.67
N LYS A 405 40.37 -12.35 -3.92
CA LYS A 405 40.51 -11.72 -2.59
C LYS A 405 40.32 -10.19 -2.59
N ARG A 406 40.78 -9.50 -3.63
CA ARG A 406 40.65 -8.05 -3.74
C ARG A 406 39.19 -7.63 -3.90
N GLU A 407 38.44 -8.35 -4.74
CA GLU A 407 37.06 -8.09 -5.01
C GLU A 407 36.20 -8.42 -3.76
N ALA A 408 36.53 -9.51 -3.07
CA ALA A 408 35.90 -9.86 -1.80
C ALA A 408 36.04 -8.72 -0.76
N SER A 409 37.26 -8.22 -0.58
CA SER A 409 37.52 -7.13 0.41
C SER A 409 36.77 -5.83 0.07
N TYR A 410 36.60 -5.52 -1.23
CA TYR A 410 35.83 -4.37 -1.67
C TYR A 410 34.33 -4.53 -1.33
N LEU A 411 33.76 -5.72 -1.59
CA LEU A 411 32.35 -6.01 -1.29
C LEU A 411 32.08 -6.01 0.21
N TRP A 412 32.92 -6.63 1.02
CA TRP A 412 32.77 -6.61 2.49
C TRP A 412 32.84 -5.19 3.07
N LYS A 413 33.70 -4.32 2.49
CA LYS A 413 33.75 -2.92 2.89
C LYS A 413 32.45 -2.19 2.53
N GLN A 414 31.95 -2.42 1.32
CA GLN A 414 30.70 -1.84 0.85
C GLN A 414 29.51 -2.35 1.68
N ALA A 415 29.48 -3.67 1.99
CA ALA A 415 28.48 -4.26 2.88
C ALA A 415 28.49 -3.59 4.28
N LYS A 416 29.70 -3.36 4.84
CA LYS A 416 29.86 -2.70 6.13
C LYS A 416 29.32 -1.25 6.13
N ASP A 417 29.58 -0.52 5.04
CA ASP A 417 29.12 0.88 4.91
C ASP A 417 27.58 0.96 4.77
N LEU A 418 26.92 -0.09 4.30
CA LEU A 418 25.47 -0.18 4.08
C LEU A 418 24.71 -0.91 5.18
N ALA A 419 25.41 -1.68 6.03
CA ALA A 419 24.78 -2.54 7.02
C ALA A 419 23.92 -1.77 8.02
N GLU A 420 22.66 -2.19 8.17
CA GLU A 420 21.76 -1.68 9.20
C GLU A 420 22.09 -2.32 10.57
N PRO A 421 21.89 -1.61 11.69
CA PRO A 421 22.25 -2.13 13.02
C PRO A 421 21.60 -3.46 13.40
N ASP A 422 20.47 -3.78 12.83
CA ASP A 422 19.70 -5.01 13.13
C ASP A 422 20.04 -6.21 12.24
N GLU A 423 20.89 -6.02 11.22
CA GLU A 423 21.39 -7.12 10.40
C GLU A 423 22.47 -7.93 11.11
N ASN A 424 23.11 -7.40 12.15
CA ASN A 424 24.12 -8.03 12.99
C ASN A 424 25.34 -8.61 12.23
N ILE A 425 25.65 -8.06 11.04
CA ILE A 425 26.76 -8.53 10.21
C ILE A 425 28.06 -7.71 10.38
N THR A 426 27.97 -6.54 11.00
CA THR A 426 29.09 -5.58 11.09
C THR A 426 30.32 -6.17 11.75
N GLU A 427 30.17 -6.88 12.89
CA GLU A 427 31.29 -7.51 13.60
C GLU A 427 31.95 -8.61 12.74
N SER A 428 31.14 -9.41 12.03
CA SER A 428 31.66 -10.45 11.11
C SER A 428 32.43 -9.82 9.96
N LEU A 429 31.92 -8.73 9.38
CA LEU A 429 32.59 -8.01 8.29
C LEU A 429 33.91 -7.39 8.73
N GLU A 430 33.96 -6.82 9.93
CA GLU A 430 35.22 -6.29 10.51
C GLU A 430 36.25 -7.38 10.63
N LYS A 431 35.91 -8.52 11.18
CA LYS A 431 36.81 -9.67 11.30
C LYS A 431 37.29 -10.19 9.95
N LYS A 432 36.44 -10.32 8.95
CA LYS A 432 36.79 -10.72 7.57
C LYS A 432 37.80 -9.75 6.96
N LEU A 433 37.62 -8.44 7.16
CA LEU A 433 38.51 -7.40 6.66
C LEU A 433 39.85 -7.40 7.38
N GLU A 434 39.86 -7.57 8.72
CA GLU A 434 41.11 -7.68 9.52
C GLU A 434 41.92 -8.88 9.06
N GLU A 435 41.31 -10.05 8.90
CA GLU A 435 41.98 -11.27 8.40
C GLU A 435 42.56 -11.07 6.99
N TYR A 436 41.85 -10.37 6.11
CA TYR A 436 42.31 -10.05 4.77
C TYR A 436 43.55 -9.13 4.79
N TYR A 437 43.58 -8.11 5.66
CA TYR A 437 44.71 -7.16 5.72
C TYR A 437 45.92 -7.70 6.52
N ALA A 438 45.71 -8.73 7.34
CA ALA A 438 46.79 -9.35 8.11
C ALA A 438 47.58 -10.43 7.33
N GLY A 439 47.03 -10.96 6.24
CA GLY A 439 47.62 -12.03 5.40
C GLY A 439 48.04 -11.54 4.05
#